data_aa4017f3ae12fb98bbd6098fc3ddc7d1
#
_entry.id   aa4017f3ae12fb98bbd6098fc3ddc7d1
#
_cell.length_a   1.000
_cell.length_b   1.000
_cell.length_c   1.000
_cell.angle_alpha   90.00
_cell.angle_beta   90.00
_cell.angle_gamma   90.00
#
_symmetry.space_group_name_H-M   'P 1'
#
loop_
_entity.id
_entity.type
_entity.pdbx_description
1 polymer ?
#
loop_
_entity_poly.entity_id
_entity_poly.type
_entity_poly.pdbx_seq_one_letter_code
_entity_poly.pdbx_strand_id
1 'polypeptide(L)'
;KALTRHPRFSREESRIKVIANRVSKVEDGATLFNKLNAVVSRYLKLPLTYLGAIPQDDKLSEAVMQQMPVSLQNPSAKSAKCYEQLAAKLMNKELNRDVTKRGMAAFFSHLVTGKKLG
;
A
#
# COMPACT_ATOMS: atom_id res chain seq x y z
N LYS A 1 -5.90 21.45 2.80
CA LYS A 1 -5.22 22.74 2.52
C LYS A 1 -3.92 22.87 3.31
N ALA A 2 -3.87 22.36 4.52
CA ALA A 2 -2.65 22.43 5.30
C ALA A 2 -1.49 21.73 4.60
N LEU A 3 -1.75 20.60 3.94
CA LEU A 3 -0.73 19.86 3.22
C LEU A 3 -0.18 20.65 2.02
N THR A 4 -1.05 21.36 1.32
CA THR A 4 -0.61 22.13 0.15
C THR A 4 0.15 23.39 0.52
N ARG A 5 0.00 23.85 1.76
CA ARG A 5 0.71 25.01 2.25
C ARG A 5 2.07 24.70 2.84
N HIS A 6 2.31 23.42 3.12
CA HIS A 6 3.56 23.03 3.73
C HIS A 6 4.70 23.18 2.73
N PRO A 7 5.79 23.90 3.08
CA PRO A 7 6.86 24.19 2.12
C PRO A 7 7.59 22.95 1.62
N ARG A 8 7.56 21.88 2.40
CA ARG A 8 8.22 20.64 2.01
C ARG A 8 7.32 19.74 1.18
N PHE A 9 6.07 20.13 1.01
CA PHE A 9 5.12 19.29 0.29
C PHE A 9 5.22 19.59 -1.20
N SER A 10 5.51 18.55 -1.99
CA SER A 10 5.60 18.66 -3.44
C SER A 10 4.33 18.10 -4.07
N ARG A 11 3.73 18.87 -4.98
CA ARG A 11 2.56 18.40 -5.72
C ARG A 11 2.90 17.23 -6.66
N GLU A 12 4.14 17.19 -7.11
CA GLU A 12 4.58 16.15 -8.02
C GLU A 12 4.81 14.83 -7.32
N GLU A 13 5.08 14.88 -6.01
CA GLU A 13 5.31 13.70 -5.21
C GLU A 13 4.23 13.57 -4.14
N SER A 14 3.11 12.99 -4.53
CA SER A 14 2.06 12.77 -3.56
C SER A 14 2.50 11.74 -2.52
N ARG A 15 2.39 12.12 -1.27
CA ARG A 15 2.65 11.22 -0.16
C ARG A 15 1.39 10.47 0.24
N ILE A 16 0.26 10.85 -0.33
CA ILE A 16 -0.99 10.19 -0.04
C ILE A 16 -1.17 9.06 -1.03
N LYS A 17 -1.13 7.87 -0.52
CA LYS A 17 -1.33 6.67 -1.32
C LYS A 17 -2.65 6.04 -0.93
N VAL A 18 -3.38 5.59 -1.93
CA VAL A 18 -4.74 5.08 -1.74
C VAL A 18 -4.78 3.59 -2.05
N ILE A 19 -5.40 2.85 -1.17
CA ILE A 19 -5.67 1.43 -1.36
C ILE A 19 -7.19 1.25 -1.37
N ALA A 20 -7.70 0.62 -2.43
CA ALA A 20 -9.10 0.27 -2.49
C ALA A 20 -9.31 -1.04 -1.73
N ASN A 21 -10.08 -0.97 -0.65
CA ASN A 21 -10.25 -2.11 0.24
C ASN A 21 -11.60 -2.78 0.05
N ARG A 22 -11.62 -4.10 0.18
CA ARG A 22 -12.82 -4.91 0.10
C ARG A 22 -13.57 -4.76 -1.22
N VAL A 23 -12.82 -4.73 -2.31
CA VAL A 23 -13.41 -4.67 -3.65
C VAL A 23 -13.83 -6.07 -4.08
N SER A 24 -14.86 -6.15 -4.91
CA SER A 24 -15.32 -7.45 -5.43
C SER A 24 -14.24 -8.08 -6.31
N LYS A 25 -13.63 -7.27 -7.16
CA LYS A 25 -12.53 -7.70 -8.02
C LYS A 25 -11.42 -6.68 -7.91
N VAL A 26 -10.18 -7.16 -8.00
CA VAL A 26 -9.02 -6.28 -7.91
C VAL A 26 -9.08 -5.18 -8.98
N GLU A 27 -9.58 -5.52 -10.16
CA GLU A 27 -9.71 -4.59 -11.26
C GLU A 27 -10.65 -3.42 -10.94
N ASP A 28 -11.61 -3.63 -10.06
CA ASP A 28 -12.57 -2.59 -9.67
C ASP A 28 -11.91 -1.48 -8.84
N GLY A 29 -10.77 -1.80 -8.25
CA GLY A 29 -10.05 -0.82 -7.42
C GLY A 29 -9.64 0.41 -8.18
N ALA A 30 -9.13 0.23 -9.39
CA ALA A 30 -8.70 1.36 -10.22
C ALA A 30 -9.87 2.26 -10.58
N THR A 31 -11.02 1.66 -10.87
CA THR A 31 -12.23 2.42 -11.18
C THR A 31 -12.68 3.26 -9.99
N LEU A 32 -12.66 2.66 -8.80
CA LEU A 32 -13.00 3.38 -7.57
C LEU A 32 -12.02 4.51 -7.31
N PHE A 33 -10.75 4.24 -7.51
CA PHE A 33 -9.73 5.26 -7.32
C PHE A 33 -9.94 6.44 -8.27
N ASN A 34 -10.25 6.16 -9.53
CA ASN A 34 -10.45 7.22 -10.51
C ASN A 34 -11.62 8.13 -10.11
N LYS A 35 -12.70 7.55 -9.57
CA LYS A 35 -13.83 8.32 -9.09
C LYS A 35 -13.44 9.19 -7.90
N LEU A 36 -12.73 8.61 -6.95
CA LEU A 36 -12.27 9.35 -5.78
C LEU A 36 -11.32 10.47 -6.18
N ASN A 37 -10.39 10.15 -7.06
CA ASN A 37 -9.38 11.12 -7.48
C ASN A 37 -10.00 12.30 -8.21
N ALA A 38 -11.03 12.06 -9.01
CA ALA A 38 -11.74 13.12 -9.69
C ALA A 38 -12.34 14.12 -8.71
N VAL A 39 -12.92 13.62 -7.61
CA VAL A 39 -13.53 14.47 -6.59
C VAL A 39 -12.46 15.19 -5.78
N VAL A 40 -11.46 14.46 -5.32
CA VAL A 40 -10.40 15.03 -4.47
C VAL A 40 -9.60 16.07 -5.23
N SER A 41 -9.27 15.80 -6.49
CA SER A 41 -8.51 16.74 -7.30
C SER A 41 -9.24 18.06 -7.48
N ARG A 42 -10.56 18.00 -7.58
CA ARG A 42 -11.38 19.20 -7.74
C ARG A 42 -11.31 20.09 -6.52
N TYR A 43 -11.33 19.53 -5.32
CA TYR A 43 -11.42 20.29 -4.09
C TYR A 43 -10.07 20.57 -3.45
N LEU A 44 -9.19 19.60 -3.48
CA LEU A 44 -7.90 19.73 -2.79
C LEU A 44 -6.76 20.05 -3.73
N LYS A 45 -6.93 19.85 -5.02
CA LYS A 45 -5.89 20.06 -6.02
C LYS A 45 -4.60 19.34 -5.63
N LEU A 46 -4.78 18.15 -5.03
CA LEU A 46 -3.70 17.35 -4.52
C LEU A 46 -3.67 16.04 -5.27
N PRO A 47 -2.54 15.68 -5.87
CA PRO A 47 -2.47 14.41 -6.56
C PRO A 47 -2.49 13.25 -5.57
N LEU A 48 -3.25 12.23 -5.89
CA LEU A 48 -3.28 10.98 -5.14
C LEU A 48 -2.57 9.92 -5.95
N THR A 49 -1.95 8.98 -5.27
CA THR A 49 -1.29 7.85 -5.92
C THR A 49 -2.06 6.59 -5.58
N TYR A 50 -2.49 5.87 -6.61
CA TYR A 50 -3.15 4.58 -6.42
C TYR A 50 -2.10 3.51 -6.18
N LEU A 51 -2.21 2.81 -5.05
CA LEU A 51 -1.26 1.77 -4.72
C LEU A 51 -1.76 0.40 -5.17
N GLY A 52 -3.02 0.12 -4.97
CA GLY A 52 -3.60 -1.16 -5.35
C GLY A 52 -4.90 -1.43 -4.61
N ALA A 53 -5.34 -2.67 -4.67
CA ALA A 53 -6.61 -3.07 -4.09
C ALA A 53 -6.47 -4.33 -3.27
N ILE A 54 -7.31 -4.45 -2.25
CA ILE A 54 -7.47 -5.68 -1.47
C ILE A 54 -8.87 -6.21 -1.78
N PRO A 55 -8.98 -7.41 -2.35
CA PRO A 55 -10.29 -7.96 -2.65
C PRO A 55 -10.99 -8.43 -1.40
N GLN A 56 -12.32 -8.50 -1.47
CA GLN A 56 -13.09 -9.15 -0.42
C GLN A 56 -12.69 -10.62 -0.36
N ASP A 57 -12.43 -11.11 0.84
CA ASP A 57 -11.82 -12.44 1.02
C ASP A 57 -12.29 -13.01 2.35
N ASP A 58 -12.95 -14.15 2.29
CA ASP A 58 -13.45 -14.81 3.50
C ASP A 58 -12.31 -15.21 4.43
N LYS A 59 -11.16 -15.55 3.86
CA LYS A 59 -9.99 -15.90 4.69
C LYS A 59 -9.49 -14.71 5.49
N LEU A 60 -9.61 -13.52 4.93
CA LEU A 60 -9.28 -12.31 5.67
C LEU A 60 -10.27 -12.10 6.81
N SER A 61 -11.56 -12.28 6.55
CA SER A 61 -12.58 -12.15 7.59
C SER A 61 -12.36 -13.15 8.73
N GLU A 62 -12.02 -14.39 8.39
CA GLU A 62 -11.70 -15.41 9.39
C GLU A 62 -10.49 -15.00 10.23
N ALA A 63 -9.46 -14.47 9.59
CA ALA A 63 -8.26 -14.03 10.28
C ALA A 63 -8.58 -12.91 11.26
N VAL A 64 -9.40 -11.95 10.84
CA VAL A 64 -9.83 -10.85 11.72
C VAL A 64 -10.55 -11.40 12.93
N MET A 65 -11.46 -12.36 12.73
CA MET A 65 -12.18 -12.97 13.84
C MET A 65 -11.27 -13.68 14.82
N GLN A 66 -10.20 -14.25 14.32
CA GLN A 66 -9.23 -14.97 15.15
C GLN A 66 -8.10 -14.07 15.66
N GLN A 67 -8.19 -12.79 15.35
CA GLN A 67 -7.17 -11.80 15.76
C GLN A 67 -5.78 -12.17 15.30
N MET A 68 -5.68 -12.66 14.08
CA MET A 68 -4.42 -13.04 13.45
C MET A 68 -4.30 -12.33 12.10
N PRO A 69 -3.11 -11.84 11.73
CA PRO A 69 -2.93 -11.32 10.37
C PRO A 69 -3.14 -12.43 9.35
N VAL A 70 -3.87 -12.12 8.28
CA VAL A 70 -4.15 -13.11 7.24
C VAL A 70 -2.85 -13.59 6.58
N SER A 71 -1.85 -12.75 6.50
CA SER A 71 -0.56 -13.12 5.90
C SER A 71 0.15 -14.21 6.69
N LEU A 72 -0.11 -14.29 7.98
CA LEU A 72 0.46 -15.34 8.82
C LEU A 72 -0.44 -16.57 8.85
N GLN A 73 -1.74 -16.36 8.97
CA GLN A 73 -2.68 -17.47 9.10
C GLN A 73 -2.89 -18.22 7.78
N ASN A 74 -2.98 -17.48 6.68
CA ASN A 74 -3.24 -18.07 5.38
C ASN A 74 -2.47 -17.34 4.29
N PRO A 75 -1.16 -17.59 4.17
CA PRO A 75 -0.32 -16.85 3.21
C PRO A 75 -0.74 -17.00 1.76
N SER A 76 -1.46 -18.06 1.43
CA SER A 76 -1.91 -18.30 0.06
C SER A 76 -3.25 -17.67 -0.26
N ALA A 77 -3.91 -17.04 0.72
CA ALA A 77 -5.16 -16.35 0.48
C ALA A 77 -4.95 -15.19 -0.50
N LYS A 78 -5.98 -14.89 -1.30
CA LYS A 78 -5.85 -13.83 -2.30
C LYS A 78 -5.58 -12.47 -1.67
N SER A 79 -6.18 -12.19 -0.51
CA SER A 79 -5.92 -10.94 0.20
C SER A 79 -4.49 -10.90 0.72
N ALA A 80 -3.96 -12.01 1.22
CA ALA A 80 -2.59 -12.07 1.70
C ALA A 80 -1.60 -11.77 0.59
N LYS A 81 -1.84 -12.33 -0.59
CA LYS A 81 -0.99 -12.06 -1.76
C LYS A 81 -1.05 -10.59 -2.17
N CYS A 82 -2.22 -9.98 -2.08
CA CYS A 82 -2.36 -8.57 -2.39
C CYS A 82 -1.62 -7.70 -1.40
N TYR A 83 -1.69 -7.99 -0.10
CA TYR A 83 -0.91 -7.28 0.90
C TYR A 83 0.58 -7.39 0.63
N GLU A 84 1.02 -8.58 0.26
CA GLU A 84 2.43 -8.79 -0.05
C GLU A 84 2.86 -7.94 -1.25
N GLN A 85 2.05 -7.89 -2.29
CA GLN A 85 2.33 -7.07 -3.45
C GLN A 85 2.36 -5.58 -3.13
N LEU A 86 1.42 -5.13 -2.30
CA LEU A 86 1.39 -3.74 -1.87
C LEU A 86 2.62 -3.37 -1.05
N ALA A 87 3.02 -4.26 -0.16
CA ALA A 87 4.22 -4.05 0.64
C ALA A 87 5.45 -3.95 -0.25
N ALA A 88 5.55 -4.83 -1.25
CA ALA A 88 6.66 -4.79 -2.18
C ALA A 88 6.72 -3.48 -2.95
N LYS A 89 5.58 -2.97 -3.38
CA LYS A 89 5.51 -1.70 -4.08
C LYS A 89 6.00 -0.55 -3.21
N LEU A 90 5.56 -0.54 -1.96
CA LEU A 90 5.98 0.50 -1.02
C LEU A 90 7.48 0.42 -0.76
N MET A 91 8.00 -0.77 -0.57
CA MET A 91 9.40 -0.97 -0.31
C MET A 91 10.27 -0.57 -1.50
N ASN A 92 9.85 -0.90 -2.69
CA ASN A 92 10.59 -0.51 -3.89
C ASN A 92 10.65 1.02 -4.03
N LYS A 93 9.55 1.70 -3.73
CA LYS A 93 9.51 3.16 -3.77
C LYS A 93 10.44 3.76 -2.72
N GLU A 94 10.43 3.19 -1.53
CA GLU A 94 11.31 3.67 -0.47
C GLU A 94 12.78 3.48 -0.85
N LEU A 95 13.12 2.34 -1.40
CA LEU A 95 14.48 2.07 -1.83
C LEU A 95 14.92 3.04 -2.92
N ASN A 96 14.07 3.29 -3.89
CA ASN A 96 14.37 4.21 -4.99
C ASN A 96 14.50 5.64 -4.48
N ARG A 97 13.68 6.02 -3.52
CA ARG A 97 13.69 7.37 -2.97
C ARG A 97 14.96 7.62 -2.17
N ASP A 98 15.34 6.65 -1.38
CA ASP A 98 16.50 6.79 -0.51
C ASP A 98 17.80 6.87 -1.30
N VAL A 99 17.84 6.24 -2.43
CA VAL A 99 19.04 6.17 -3.27
C VAL A 99 20.29 5.83 -2.47
N THR A 100 20.11 5.53 -1.22
CA THR A 100 21.22 5.19 -0.35
C THR A 100 21.56 3.74 -0.58
N LYS A 101 22.46 3.52 -1.49
CA LYS A 101 22.87 2.19 -1.87
C LYS A 101 23.28 1.33 -0.70
N ARG A 102 23.90 1.95 0.29
CA ARG A 102 24.29 1.24 1.49
C ARG A 102 23.10 0.72 2.26
N GLY A 103 22.00 1.45 2.25
CA GLY A 103 20.81 1.07 2.96
C GLY A 103 20.10 -0.10 2.32
N MET A 104 20.29 -0.28 1.02
CA MET A 104 19.59 -1.31 0.29
C MET A 104 19.96 -2.71 0.78
N ALA A 105 21.25 -3.00 0.85
CA ALA A 105 21.71 -4.30 1.32
C ALA A 105 21.33 -4.55 2.77
N ALA A 106 21.49 -3.54 3.60
CA ALA A 106 21.13 -3.63 5.02
C ALA A 106 19.63 -3.83 5.18
N PHE A 107 18.84 -3.15 4.35
CA PHE A 107 17.38 -3.25 4.38
C PHE A 107 16.92 -4.66 4.04
N PHE A 108 17.44 -5.24 2.96
CA PHE A 108 17.09 -6.61 2.59
C PHE A 108 17.56 -7.61 3.62
N SER A 109 18.75 -7.42 4.16
CA SER A 109 19.27 -8.28 5.19
C SER A 109 18.37 -8.28 6.42
N HIS A 110 17.90 -7.10 6.80
CA HIS A 110 16.99 -6.95 7.93
C HIS A 110 15.67 -7.68 7.69
N LEU A 111 15.12 -7.56 6.49
CA LEU A 111 13.88 -8.24 6.14
C LEU A 111 14.01 -9.75 6.20
N VAL A 112 15.10 -10.27 5.65
CA VAL A 112 15.35 -11.70 5.66
C VAL A 112 15.50 -12.21 7.09
N THR A 113 16.23 -11.48 7.92
CA THR A 113 16.41 -11.84 9.31
C THR A 113 15.07 -11.81 10.05
N GLY A 114 14.26 -10.79 9.79
CA GLY A 114 12.94 -10.71 10.39
C GLY A 114 12.05 -11.88 10.02
N LYS A 115 12.11 -12.33 8.78
CA LYS A 115 11.33 -13.50 8.34
C LYS A 115 11.79 -14.77 9.02
N LYS A 116 13.10 -14.91 9.24
CA LYS A 116 13.63 -16.10 9.89
C LYS A 116 13.24 -16.16 11.35
N LEU A 117 13.11 -15.01 11.97
CA LEU A 117 12.75 -14.95 13.38
C LEU A 117 11.23 -15.12 13.59
N GLY A 118 10.48 -14.81 12.57
CA GLY A 118 9.03 -14.99 12.60
C GLY A 118 8.66 -16.40 12.22
#